data_ec642c3a6146b2d42e30f9e346c68cdb
#
_entry.id   ec642c3a6146b2d42e30f9e346c68cdb
#
_cell.length_a   1.000
_cell.length_b   1.000
_cell.length_c   1.000
_cell.angle_alpha   90.00
_cell.angle_beta   90.00
_cell.angle_gamma   90.00
#
_symmetry.space_group_name_H-M   'P 1'
#
loop_
_entity.id
_entity.type
_entity.pdbx_description
1 polymer ?
#
loop_
_entity_poly.entity_id
_entity_poly.type
_entity_poly.pdbx_seq_one_letter_code
_entity_poly.pdbx_strand_id
1 'polypeptide(L)'
;MKWIWFILLAVIIISCEVSETSFEYPDCISKPNDIVESSGCGNIFVYQYLDSLRILTVSINGNELNLTKKCQTIDLNGSNPHSSVVLEIAGNDLDSVYFNYCNDVVYMNMGVSKKFKATSGKLYFSVSEDNPIKDPVWKSSYFVTIRIIDLHLYNQEDDDEIVIDEIVFWDARVGWMPG
;
A
#
# COMPACT_ATOMS: atom_id res chain seq x y z
N MET A 1 -11.68 -56.03 49.72
CA MET A 1 -11.27 -54.62 49.65
C MET A 1 -10.58 -54.38 48.32
N LYS A 2 -11.26 -53.74 47.35
CA LYS A 2 -10.72 -53.46 46.02
C LYS A 2 -10.37 -51.97 45.99
N TRP A 3 -9.10 -51.64 45.86
CA TRP A 3 -8.62 -50.26 45.69
C TRP A 3 -8.74 -49.88 44.24
N ILE A 4 -9.59 -48.92 43.92
CA ILE A 4 -9.74 -48.31 42.62
C ILE A 4 -8.80 -47.15 42.56
N TRP A 5 -7.77 -47.27 41.72
CA TRP A 5 -6.86 -46.18 41.39
C TRP A 5 -7.54 -45.28 40.35
N PHE A 6 -7.94 -44.07 40.78
CA PHE A 6 -8.32 -43.03 39.83
C PHE A 6 -7.06 -42.34 39.32
N ILE A 7 -6.70 -42.65 38.09
CA ILE A 7 -5.69 -41.91 37.36
C ILE A 7 -6.37 -40.66 36.80
N LEU A 8 -6.09 -39.52 37.42
CA LEU A 8 -6.52 -38.20 36.96
C LEU A 8 -5.60 -37.79 35.79
N LEU A 9 -6.08 -38.00 34.58
CA LEU A 9 -5.39 -37.56 33.39
C LEU A 9 -5.59 -36.01 33.25
N ALA A 10 -4.64 -35.23 33.73
CA ALA A 10 -4.61 -33.80 33.49
C ALA A 10 -4.22 -33.55 32.03
N VAL A 11 -5.22 -33.31 31.20
CA VAL A 11 -5.00 -32.81 29.83
C VAL A 11 -4.54 -31.37 29.95
N ILE A 12 -3.24 -31.15 29.84
CA ILE A 12 -2.68 -29.81 29.67
C ILE A 12 -2.98 -29.39 28.24
N ILE A 13 -4.03 -28.62 28.05
CA ILE A 13 -4.28 -27.90 26.80
C ILE A 13 -3.26 -26.80 26.74
N ILE A 14 -2.16 -27.06 26.03
CA ILE A 14 -1.22 -25.99 25.65
C ILE A 14 -1.96 -25.20 24.57
N SER A 15 -2.65 -24.14 24.99
CA SER A 15 -3.14 -23.12 24.10
C SER A 15 -1.91 -22.43 23.52
N CYS A 16 -1.60 -22.75 22.27
CA CYS A 16 -0.64 -21.99 21.50
C CYS A 16 -1.34 -20.66 21.17
N GLU A 17 -1.20 -19.66 22.07
CA GLU A 17 -1.53 -18.30 21.74
C GLU A 17 -0.59 -17.91 20.61
N VAL A 18 -1.11 -17.89 19.38
CA VAL A 18 -0.48 -17.18 18.29
C VAL A 18 -0.50 -15.72 18.70
N SER A 19 0.61 -15.26 19.22
CA SER A 19 0.83 -13.84 19.44
C SER A 19 0.71 -13.16 18.08
N GLU A 20 -0.49 -12.67 17.76
CA GLU A 20 -0.63 -11.66 16.73
C GLU A 20 0.20 -10.47 17.23
N THR A 21 1.41 -10.35 16.69
CA THR A 21 2.20 -9.14 16.88
C THR A 21 1.44 -8.05 16.17
N SER A 22 0.54 -7.38 16.91
CA SER A 22 -0.16 -6.21 16.41
C SER A 22 0.91 -5.19 16.06
N PHE A 23 1.01 -4.90 14.77
CA PHE A 23 1.87 -3.81 14.30
C PHE A 23 1.31 -2.52 14.90
N GLU A 24 2.12 -1.85 15.73
CA GLU A 24 1.77 -0.57 16.33
C GLU A 24 2.03 0.52 15.28
N TYR A 25 0.95 1.02 14.68
CA TYR A 25 1.04 2.08 13.67
C TYR A 25 1.48 3.39 14.32
N PRO A 26 2.35 4.15 13.65
CA PRO A 26 2.76 5.44 14.17
C PRO A 26 1.58 6.41 14.21
N ASP A 27 1.59 7.31 15.20
CA ASP A 27 0.51 8.27 15.50
C ASP A 27 0.08 9.16 14.32
N CYS A 28 0.89 9.25 13.27
CA CYS A 28 0.59 10.08 12.10
C CYS A 28 -0.42 9.47 11.12
N ILE A 29 -0.72 8.18 11.23
CA ILE A 29 -1.65 7.48 10.34
C ILE A 29 -2.65 6.71 11.21
N SER A 30 -3.85 7.25 11.30
CA SER A 30 -4.95 6.56 11.97
C SER A 30 -5.58 5.53 11.05
N LYS A 31 -5.96 4.40 11.63
CA LYS A 31 -6.70 3.38 10.88
C LYS A 31 -8.04 3.96 10.41
N PRO A 32 -8.35 3.94 9.11
CA PRO A 32 -9.63 4.42 8.62
C PRO A 32 -10.77 3.52 9.11
N ASN A 33 -11.97 4.09 9.28
CA ASN A 33 -13.15 3.32 9.65
C ASN A 33 -13.55 2.34 8.54
N ASP A 34 -13.44 2.80 7.29
CA ASP A 34 -13.70 2.00 6.09
C ASP A 34 -12.37 1.75 5.39
N ILE A 35 -11.91 0.50 5.43
CA ILE A 35 -10.66 0.10 4.78
C ILE A 35 -11.00 -0.23 3.33
N VAL A 36 -10.47 0.56 2.41
CA VAL A 36 -10.45 0.22 0.99
C VAL A 36 -9.21 -0.62 0.72
N GLU A 37 -9.38 -1.73 0.02
CA GLU A 37 -8.30 -2.64 -0.31
C GLU A 37 -7.22 -1.92 -1.12
N SER A 38 -5.99 -2.00 -0.63
CA SER A 38 -4.80 -1.47 -1.27
C SER A 38 -3.87 -2.61 -1.64
N SER A 39 -3.33 -2.57 -2.83
CA SER A 39 -2.39 -3.57 -3.33
C SER A 39 -1.07 -2.92 -3.69
N GLY A 40 0.00 -3.72 -3.75
CA GLY A 40 1.30 -3.19 -4.11
C GLY A 40 2.31 -4.24 -4.50
N CYS A 41 3.46 -3.78 -5.00
CA CYS A 41 4.61 -4.60 -5.39
C CYS A 41 5.89 -3.76 -5.45
N GLY A 42 6.96 -4.37 -5.92
CA GLY A 42 8.24 -3.68 -6.08
C GLY A 42 8.77 -3.13 -4.77
N ASN A 43 9.55 -2.09 -4.87
CA ASN A 43 10.15 -1.47 -3.70
C ASN A 43 9.09 -0.81 -2.81
N ILE A 44 8.44 0.25 -3.27
CA ILE A 44 7.16 0.74 -2.76
C ILE A 44 6.38 1.27 -3.96
N PHE A 45 5.59 0.42 -4.55
CA PHE A 45 4.57 0.79 -5.52
C PHE A 45 3.24 0.27 -4.99
N VAL A 46 2.31 1.16 -4.72
CA VAL A 46 0.98 0.83 -4.20
C VAL A 46 -0.10 1.44 -5.06
N TYR A 47 -1.24 0.78 -5.12
CA TYR A 47 -2.39 1.26 -5.85
C TYR A 47 -3.69 0.90 -5.14
N GLN A 48 -4.70 1.72 -5.41
CA GLN A 48 -6.05 1.58 -4.87
C GLN A 48 -7.07 2.04 -5.91
N TYR A 49 -8.11 1.24 -6.12
CA TYR A 49 -9.24 1.64 -6.93
C TYR A 49 -10.11 2.63 -6.15
N LEU A 50 -10.34 3.82 -6.71
CA LEU A 50 -11.29 4.78 -6.17
C LEU A 50 -12.71 4.42 -6.57
N ASP A 51 -12.86 3.84 -7.76
CA ASP A 51 -14.07 3.24 -8.31
C ASP A 51 -13.72 2.32 -9.49
N SER A 52 -14.71 1.91 -10.28
CA SER A 52 -14.52 1.02 -11.43
C SER A 52 -13.67 1.62 -12.57
N LEU A 53 -13.53 2.94 -12.63
CA LEU A 53 -12.87 3.67 -13.71
C LEU A 53 -11.61 4.42 -13.27
N ARG A 54 -11.41 4.60 -11.96
CA ARG A 54 -10.32 5.42 -11.44
C ARG A 54 -9.43 4.62 -10.50
N ILE A 55 -8.13 4.73 -10.73
CA ILE A 55 -7.12 4.12 -9.87
C ILE A 55 -6.07 5.17 -9.48
N LEU A 56 -5.76 5.23 -8.20
CA LEU A 56 -4.68 6.05 -7.69
C LEU A 56 -3.47 5.16 -7.40
N THR A 57 -2.33 5.58 -7.91
CA THR A 57 -1.04 4.90 -7.72
C THR A 57 -0.08 5.79 -6.96
N VAL A 58 0.72 5.20 -6.11
CA VAL A 58 1.81 5.86 -5.37
C VAL A 58 3.08 5.04 -5.55
N SER A 59 4.14 5.69 -5.99
CA SER A 59 5.47 5.11 -6.07
C SER A 59 6.42 5.89 -5.18
N ILE A 60 7.17 5.21 -4.33
CA ILE A 60 8.21 5.79 -3.47
C ILE A 60 9.52 5.05 -3.73
N ASN A 61 10.59 5.80 -3.99
CA ASN A 61 11.93 5.23 -4.16
C ASN A 61 12.55 4.90 -2.79
N GLY A 62 12.16 3.78 -2.23
CA GLY A 62 12.60 3.36 -0.91
C GLY A 62 14.10 3.04 -0.82
N ASN A 63 14.80 2.79 -1.96
CA ASN A 63 16.25 2.57 -1.97
C ASN A 63 17.04 3.84 -1.58
N GLU A 64 16.45 5.00 -1.82
CA GLU A 64 17.06 6.30 -1.51
C GLU A 64 16.60 6.85 -0.16
N LEU A 65 15.70 6.15 0.51
CA LEU A 65 15.13 6.53 1.80
C LEU A 65 15.55 5.52 2.87
N ASN A 66 15.83 6.03 4.06
CA ASN A 66 16.02 5.17 5.23
C ASN A 66 14.65 4.76 5.77
N LEU A 67 14.09 3.66 5.26
CA LEU A 67 12.76 3.18 5.61
C LEU A 67 12.72 2.73 7.07
N THR A 68 11.77 3.24 7.82
CA THR A 68 11.60 2.92 9.24
C THR A 68 10.12 2.71 9.60
N LYS A 69 9.88 2.01 10.71
CA LYS A 69 8.55 1.89 11.32
C LYS A 69 7.97 3.24 11.75
N LYS A 70 8.83 4.24 11.96
CA LYS A 70 8.39 5.58 12.32
C LYS A 70 7.76 6.25 11.13
N CYS A 71 6.85 7.16 11.40
CA CYS A 71 6.24 7.98 10.37
C CYS A 71 7.29 8.84 9.67
N GLN A 72 7.30 8.76 8.37
CA GLN A 72 8.10 9.57 7.47
C GLN A 72 7.19 10.44 6.62
N THR A 73 7.70 11.56 6.16
CA THR A 73 6.90 12.54 5.41
C THR A 73 7.60 12.92 4.12
N ILE A 74 6.82 13.06 3.06
CA ILE A 74 7.26 13.56 1.75
C ILE A 74 6.30 14.67 1.31
N ASP A 75 6.84 15.83 0.94
CA ASP A 75 6.04 16.88 0.31
C ASP A 75 5.92 16.61 -1.19
N LEU A 76 4.68 16.54 -1.68
CA LEU A 76 4.36 16.30 -3.08
C LEU A 76 4.33 17.66 -3.81
N ASN A 77 5.43 18.03 -4.44
CA ASN A 77 5.59 19.34 -5.11
C ASN A 77 5.83 19.22 -6.63
N GLY A 78 5.39 18.09 -7.22
CA GLY A 78 5.50 17.84 -8.66
C GLY A 78 6.91 17.57 -9.19
N SER A 79 7.95 17.89 -8.41
CA SER A 79 9.37 17.72 -8.79
C SER A 79 10.15 16.80 -7.82
N ASN A 80 9.47 16.16 -6.87
CA ASN A 80 10.14 15.31 -5.91
C ASN A 80 10.66 14.03 -6.61
N PRO A 81 11.98 13.78 -6.65
CA PRO A 81 12.55 12.62 -7.33
C PRO A 81 12.27 11.29 -6.60
N HIS A 82 11.87 11.36 -5.33
CA HIS A 82 11.71 10.17 -4.48
C HIS A 82 10.29 9.63 -4.44
N SER A 83 9.31 10.36 -4.98
CA SER A 83 7.92 9.93 -4.98
C SER A 83 7.15 10.40 -6.21
N SER A 84 6.15 9.61 -6.59
CA SER A 84 5.20 9.94 -7.67
C SER A 84 3.81 9.48 -7.26
N VAL A 85 2.82 10.35 -7.41
CA VAL A 85 1.41 10.03 -7.23
C VAL A 85 0.67 10.34 -8.51
N VAL A 86 -0.04 9.34 -9.05
CA VAL A 86 -0.75 9.45 -10.34
C VAL A 86 -2.14 8.86 -10.21
N LEU A 87 -3.13 9.64 -10.64
CA LEU A 87 -4.49 9.15 -10.86
C LEU A 87 -4.66 8.83 -12.34
N GLU A 88 -5.06 7.62 -12.64
CA GLU A 88 -5.40 7.17 -13.98
C GLU A 88 -6.90 6.95 -14.09
N ILE A 89 -7.50 7.48 -15.15
CA ILE A 89 -8.91 7.34 -15.45
C ILE A 89 -9.05 6.52 -16.74
N ALA A 90 -9.85 5.47 -16.66
CA ALA A 90 -10.18 4.64 -17.81
C ALA A 90 -11.06 5.36 -18.81
N GLY A 91 -10.93 5.01 -20.08
CA GLY A 91 -11.87 5.42 -21.12
C GLY A 91 -13.25 4.76 -20.96
N ASN A 92 -14.20 5.18 -21.79
CA ASN A 92 -15.59 4.71 -21.71
C ASN A 92 -15.78 3.22 -22.09
N ASP A 93 -14.75 2.53 -22.51
CA ASP A 93 -14.82 1.13 -22.95
C ASP A 93 -14.51 0.20 -21.75
N LEU A 94 -15.52 0.00 -20.90
CA LEU A 94 -15.43 -0.76 -19.65
C LEU A 94 -14.98 -2.21 -19.84
N ASP A 95 -15.20 -2.79 -21.02
CA ASP A 95 -14.88 -4.19 -21.30
C ASP A 95 -13.38 -4.44 -21.52
N SER A 96 -12.58 -3.40 -21.70
CA SER A 96 -11.16 -3.50 -22.06
C SER A 96 -10.18 -2.88 -21.04
N VAL A 97 -10.70 -2.23 -20.00
CA VAL A 97 -9.83 -1.55 -19.04
C VAL A 97 -9.41 -2.49 -17.93
N TYR A 98 -8.20 -2.99 -18.05
CA TYR A 98 -7.56 -3.75 -17.02
C TYR A 98 -6.36 -2.95 -16.50
N PHE A 99 -6.52 -2.31 -15.34
CA PHE A 99 -5.37 -1.80 -14.60
C PHE A 99 -4.57 -2.98 -14.05
N ASN A 100 -3.56 -3.38 -14.80
CA ASN A 100 -2.78 -4.59 -14.51
C ASN A 100 -1.44 -4.20 -13.89
N TYR A 101 -1.49 -3.75 -12.65
CA TYR A 101 -0.28 -3.49 -11.88
C TYR A 101 0.17 -4.75 -11.16
N CYS A 102 1.47 -4.85 -10.91
CA CYS A 102 2.06 -5.97 -10.18
C CYS A 102 1.78 -7.34 -10.82
N ASN A 103 1.81 -7.38 -12.15
CA ASN A 103 1.65 -8.60 -12.93
C ASN A 103 2.70 -8.63 -14.05
N ASP A 104 3.19 -9.81 -14.43
CA ASP A 104 4.18 -10.01 -15.50
C ASP A 104 3.59 -9.88 -16.88
N VAL A 105 2.26 -9.96 -16.99
CA VAL A 105 1.58 -9.87 -18.29
C VAL A 105 1.41 -8.41 -18.67
N VAL A 106 2.13 -7.97 -19.70
CA VAL A 106 1.98 -6.64 -20.29
C VAL A 106 0.79 -6.66 -21.24
N TYR A 107 -0.31 -6.01 -20.86
CA TYR A 107 -1.42 -5.75 -21.79
C TYR A 107 -1.14 -4.47 -22.56
N MET A 108 -1.12 -4.56 -23.88
CA MET A 108 -0.73 -3.43 -24.75
C MET A 108 -1.71 -2.26 -24.75
N ASN A 109 -2.95 -2.43 -24.30
CA ASN A 109 -3.97 -1.39 -24.30
C ASN A 109 -4.63 -1.32 -22.93
N MET A 110 -4.11 -0.48 -22.06
CA MET A 110 -4.73 -0.24 -20.74
C MET A 110 -5.95 0.68 -20.79
N GLY A 111 -6.36 1.17 -21.98
CA GLY A 111 -7.55 2.01 -22.10
C GLY A 111 -7.58 3.27 -21.23
N VAL A 112 -6.41 3.69 -20.71
CA VAL A 112 -6.30 4.90 -19.90
C VAL A 112 -6.55 6.11 -20.78
N SER A 113 -7.60 6.88 -20.46
CA SER A 113 -7.97 8.06 -21.23
C SER A 113 -7.34 9.33 -20.67
N LYS A 114 -7.16 9.40 -19.36
CA LYS A 114 -6.61 10.58 -18.68
C LYS A 114 -5.64 10.18 -17.57
N LYS A 115 -4.58 11.01 -17.41
CA LYS A 115 -3.62 10.88 -16.33
C LYS A 115 -3.46 12.22 -15.61
N PHE A 116 -3.63 12.19 -14.31
CA PHE A 116 -3.40 13.33 -13.44
C PHE A 116 -2.17 13.04 -12.57
N LYS A 117 -1.26 13.99 -12.48
CA LYS A 117 -0.06 13.89 -11.64
C LYS A 117 -0.17 14.80 -10.45
N ALA A 118 0.32 14.36 -9.30
CA ALA A 118 0.38 15.21 -8.12
C ALA A 118 1.25 16.46 -8.37
N THR A 119 0.69 17.60 -8.06
CA THR A 119 1.36 18.91 -8.09
C THR A 119 1.62 19.46 -6.70
N SER A 120 0.79 19.08 -5.73
CA SER A 120 0.98 19.36 -4.32
C SER A 120 0.28 18.35 -3.42
N GLY A 121 0.59 18.41 -2.13
CA GLY A 121 0.04 17.56 -1.10
C GLY A 121 1.11 17.10 -0.11
N LYS A 122 0.68 16.41 0.94
CA LYS A 122 1.58 15.87 1.94
C LYS A 122 1.35 14.38 2.12
N LEU A 123 2.41 13.60 1.92
CA LEU A 123 2.39 12.16 2.03
C LEU A 123 3.10 11.76 3.33
N TYR A 124 2.40 11.00 4.17
CA TYR A 124 2.92 10.33 5.35
C TYR A 124 2.98 8.83 5.07
N PHE A 125 4.05 8.19 5.50
CA PHE A 125 4.15 6.74 5.35
C PHE A 125 4.96 6.10 6.46
N SER A 126 4.71 4.81 6.66
CA SER A 126 5.49 3.95 7.53
C SER A 126 5.57 2.54 6.95
N VAL A 127 6.59 1.80 7.32
CA VAL A 127 6.77 0.40 6.91
C VAL A 127 6.73 -0.53 8.12
N SER A 128 6.34 -1.79 7.91
CA SER A 128 6.15 -2.76 8.99
C SER A 128 7.45 -3.14 9.72
N GLU A 129 8.61 -2.91 9.14
CA GLU A 129 9.91 -3.20 9.73
C GLU A 129 10.95 -2.15 9.34
N ASP A 130 11.98 -1.96 10.18
CA ASP A 130 13.06 -1.03 9.87
C ASP A 130 14.01 -1.63 8.83
N ASN A 131 14.40 -0.83 7.84
CA ASN A 131 15.29 -1.23 6.73
C ASN A 131 14.85 -2.55 6.04
N PRO A 132 13.60 -2.63 5.55
CA PRO A 132 13.06 -3.88 5.01
C PRO A 132 13.72 -4.29 3.70
N ILE A 133 14.38 -3.35 3.02
CA ILE A 133 15.05 -3.60 1.75
C ILE A 133 16.39 -4.26 2.03
N LYS A 134 16.40 -5.58 1.87
CA LYS A 134 17.59 -6.42 2.02
C LYS A 134 17.93 -7.01 0.66
N ASP A 135 19.21 -7.16 0.41
CA ASP A 135 19.68 -7.86 -0.79
C ASP A 135 19.62 -9.39 -0.57
N PRO A 136 19.04 -10.17 -1.49
CA PRO A 136 18.33 -9.77 -2.68
C PRO A 136 16.88 -9.32 -2.38
N VAL A 137 16.46 -8.22 -2.98
CA VAL A 137 15.16 -7.55 -2.83
C VAL A 137 13.95 -8.50 -2.99
N TRP A 138 14.10 -9.58 -3.71
CA TRP A 138 13.07 -10.56 -4.08
C TRP A 138 12.54 -11.42 -2.92
N LYS A 139 13.17 -11.39 -1.76
CA LYS A 139 12.85 -12.33 -0.67
C LYS A 139 12.18 -11.70 0.54
N SER A 140 12.08 -10.40 0.60
CA SER A 140 11.52 -9.71 1.76
C SER A 140 10.28 -8.92 1.38
N SER A 141 9.08 -9.51 1.52
CA SER A 141 7.85 -8.72 1.48
C SER A 141 7.62 -8.07 2.84
N TYR A 142 7.19 -6.82 2.82
CA TYR A 142 6.82 -6.04 3.99
C TYR A 142 5.54 -5.26 3.69
N PHE A 143 4.96 -4.64 4.71
CA PHE A 143 3.76 -3.83 4.55
C PHE A 143 4.11 -2.35 4.62
N VAL A 144 3.38 -1.56 3.86
CA VAL A 144 3.45 -0.11 3.91
C VAL A 144 2.05 0.46 4.13
N THR A 145 1.97 1.46 5.00
CA THR A 145 0.77 2.27 5.15
C THR A 145 1.10 3.69 4.75
N ILE A 146 0.26 4.28 3.88
CA ILE A 146 0.44 5.62 3.34
C ILE A 146 -0.83 6.42 3.59
N ARG A 147 -0.66 7.66 4.05
CA ARG A 147 -1.72 8.67 4.14
C ARG A 147 -1.31 9.89 3.33
N ILE A 148 -2.18 10.36 2.48
CA ILE A 148 -1.97 11.59 1.71
C ILE A 148 -3.07 12.55 2.07
N ILE A 149 -2.71 13.80 2.34
CA ILE A 149 -3.63 14.90 2.63
C ILE A 149 -3.40 16.05 1.65
N ASP A 150 -4.47 16.79 1.38
CA ASP A 150 -4.48 17.96 0.50
C ASP A 150 -3.84 17.65 -0.86
N LEU A 151 -4.22 16.51 -1.45
CA LEU A 151 -3.65 16.03 -2.71
C LEU A 151 -4.27 16.77 -3.88
N HIS A 152 -3.47 17.56 -4.58
CA HIS A 152 -3.82 18.20 -5.84
C HIS A 152 -3.21 17.42 -7.00
N LEU A 153 -4.03 17.04 -7.93
CA LEU A 153 -3.70 16.25 -9.10
C LEU A 153 -4.06 17.04 -10.36
N TYR A 154 -3.11 17.21 -11.27
CA TYR A 154 -3.27 18.02 -12.45
C TYR A 154 -3.05 17.21 -13.74
N ASN A 155 -3.93 17.41 -14.71
CA ASN A 155 -3.80 16.90 -16.07
C ASN A 155 -3.39 18.06 -17.00
N GLN A 156 -2.19 17.96 -17.53
CA GLN A 156 -1.63 19.00 -18.41
C GLN A 156 -2.30 19.04 -19.80
N GLU A 157 -2.87 17.93 -20.27
CA GLU A 157 -3.46 17.84 -21.61
C GLU A 157 -4.83 18.53 -21.66
N ASP A 158 -5.62 18.37 -20.60
CA ASP A 158 -6.98 18.91 -20.52
C ASP A 158 -7.07 20.19 -19.69
N ASP A 159 -5.97 20.65 -19.07
CA ASP A 159 -5.95 21.77 -18.12
C ASP A 159 -6.97 21.57 -16.98
N ASP A 160 -7.00 20.37 -16.41
CA ASP A 160 -8.01 19.94 -15.44
C ASP A 160 -7.35 19.56 -14.10
N GLU A 161 -8.01 19.82 -12.99
CA GLU A 161 -7.53 19.57 -11.64
C GLU A 161 -8.51 18.72 -10.84
N ILE A 162 -7.99 17.80 -10.07
CA ILE A 162 -8.73 17.00 -9.10
C ILE A 162 -8.09 17.18 -7.73
N VAL A 163 -8.90 17.46 -6.72
CA VAL A 163 -8.46 17.59 -5.32
C VAL A 163 -9.04 16.44 -4.51
N ILE A 164 -8.18 15.80 -3.71
CA ILE A 164 -8.54 14.76 -2.75
C ILE A 164 -8.10 15.21 -1.37
N ASP A 165 -9.03 15.47 -0.47
CA ASP A 165 -8.75 15.98 0.87
C ASP A 165 -7.88 15.00 1.67
N GLU A 166 -8.24 13.72 1.64
CA GLU A 166 -7.50 12.66 2.33
C GLU A 166 -7.69 11.31 1.63
N ILE A 167 -6.62 10.52 1.57
CA ILE A 167 -6.68 9.12 1.16
C ILE A 167 -5.67 8.30 1.96
N VAL A 168 -6.06 7.06 2.30
CA VAL A 168 -5.21 6.13 3.05
C VAL A 168 -5.08 4.82 2.30
N PHE A 169 -3.86 4.41 2.04
CA PHE A 169 -3.49 3.06 1.60
C PHE A 169 -3.08 2.28 2.85
N TRP A 170 -3.91 1.33 3.24
CA TRP A 170 -3.72 0.62 4.49
C TRP A 170 -3.13 -0.76 4.26
N ASP A 171 -2.00 -1.05 4.91
CA ASP A 171 -1.35 -2.37 4.91
C ASP A 171 -1.11 -2.96 3.51
N ALA A 172 -0.70 -2.14 2.57
CA ALA A 172 -0.36 -2.64 1.24
C ALA A 172 0.94 -3.46 1.30
N ARG A 173 0.88 -4.68 0.79
CA ARG A 173 2.05 -5.56 0.73
C ARG A 173 2.96 -5.16 -0.43
N VAL A 174 4.22 -4.90 -0.13
CA VAL A 174 5.27 -4.50 -1.09
C VAL A 174 6.56 -5.30 -0.85
N GLY A 175 7.65 -4.97 -1.54
CA GLY A 175 8.94 -5.65 -1.40
C GLY A 175 9.03 -6.97 -2.17
N TRP A 176 8.03 -7.29 -2.99
CA TRP A 176 8.02 -8.46 -3.85
C TRP A 176 7.95 -8.05 -5.32
N MET A 177 8.49 -8.87 -6.19
CA MET A 177 8.36 -8.65 -7.63
C MET A 177 7.44 -9.71 -8.20
N PRO A 178 6.55 -9.31 -9.11
CA PRO A 178 5.75 -10.28 -9.84
C PRO A 178 6.68 -11.22 -10.60
N GLY A 179 6.41 -12.53 -10.50
CA GLY A 179 7.19 -13.60 -11.13
C GLY A 179 6.38 -14.35 -12.16
#